data_185bea22ce03012ae558e1393a6e4b14
#
_entry.id   185bea22ce03012ae558e1393a6e4b14
#
_cell.length_a   1.000
_cell.length_b   1.000
_cell.length_c   1.000
_cell.angle_alpha   90.00
_cell.angle_beta   90.00
_cell.angle_gamma   90.00
#
_symmetry.space_group_name_H-M   'P 1'
#
loop_
_entity.id
_entity.type
_entity.pdbx_description
1 polymer ?
#
loop_
_entity_poly.entity_id
_entity_poly.type
_entity_poly.pdbx_seq_one_letter_code
_entity_poly.pdbx_strand_id
1 'polypeptide(L)'
;MARALRFLVVDDFSTMRRIVCNLLKESGFSDVEEAEDGAAAMHKLRNGTFDFVVSDINMPNVNGLQLLGEMKKDDALKHIPVLMVTAEARKEDILLAAQLGAAGYVVKPFTKAVLEDKVVFILKKLGIQ
;
A
#
# COMPACT_ATOMS: atom_id res chain seq x y z
N MET A 1 -5.48 20.02 15.20
CA MET A 1 -6.18 19.37 14.08
C MET A 1 -5.23 18.43 13.35
N ALA A 2 -5.65 17.20 13.11
CA ALA A 2 -4.80 16.24 12.41
C ALA A 2 -4.72 16.62 10.92
N ARG A 3 -3.53 16.48 10.33
CA ARG A 3 -3.38 16.66 8.89
C ARG A 3 -4.02 15.50 8.13
N ALA A 4 -4.39 15.73 6.90
CA ALA A 4 -4.90 14.66 6.05
C ALA A 4 -3.78 13.66 5.77
N LEU A 5 -4.09 12.37 5.89
CA LEU A 5 -3.14 11.30 5.57
C LEU A 5 -3.01 11.16 4.07
N ARG A 6 -1.78 11.00 3.59
CA ARG A 6 -1.50 10.81 2.16
C ARG A 6 -1.24 9.34 1.87
N PHE A 7 -2.00 8.81 0.93
CA PHE A 7 -1.92 7.43 0.49
C PHE A 7 -1.30 7.34 -0.90
N LEU A 8 -0.49 6.32 -1.11
CA LEU A 8 0.01 5.99 -2.44
C LEU A 8 -0.52 4.59 -2.80
N VAL A 9 -1.22 4.50 -3.92
CA VAL A 9 -1.76 3.23 -4.43
C VAL A 9 -0.92 2.78 -5.62
N VAL A 10 -0.34 1.60 -5.52
CA VAL A 10 0.58 1.06 -6.53
C VAL A 10 -0.04 -0.20 -7.14
N ASP A 11 -0.30 -0.16 -8.44
CA ASP A 11 -0.87 -1.29 -9.18
C ASP A 11 -0.63 -1.04 -10.66
N ASP A 12 -0.15 -2.05 -11.39
CA ASP A 12 0.10 -1.93 -12.83
C ASP A 12 -1.20 -1.96 -13.65
N PHE A 13 -2.28 -2.47 -13.06
CA PHE A 13 -3.59 -2.53 -13.71
C PHE A 13 -4.39 -1.28 -13.35
N SER A 14 -4.54 -0.38 -14.32
CA SER A 14 -5.16 0.94 -14.06
C SER A 14 -6.57 0.86 -13.52
N THR A 15 -7.38 -0.10 -13.98
CA THR A 15 -8.75 -0.27 -13.51
C THR A 15 -8.78 -0.60 -12.02
N MET A 16 -7.97 -1.57 -11.59
CA MET A 16 -7.91 -1.97 -10.18
C MET A 16 -7.33 -0.85 -9.32
N ARG A 17 -6.30 -0.17 -9.82
CA ARG A 17 -5.69 0.96 -9.12
C ARG A 17 -6.75 2.04 -8.85
N ARG A 18 -7.56 2.35 -9.85
CA ARG A 18 -8.62 3.34 -9.72
C ARG A 18 -9.71 2.91 -8.74
N ILE A 19 -10.06 1.61 -8.76
CA ILE A 19 -11.02 1.05 -7.80
C ILE A 19 -10.53 1.24 -6.37
N VAL A 20 -9.28 0.89 -6.09
CA VAL A 20 -8.70 1.05 -4.76
C VAL A 20 -8.70 2.52 -4.33
N CYS A 21 -8.29 3.42 -5.22
CA CYS A 21 -8.30 4.86 -4.94
C CYS A 21 -9.69 5.35 -4.58
N ASN A 22 -10.71 4.92 -5.34
CA ASN A 22 -12.08 5.32 -5.08
C ASN A 22 -12.60 4.79 -3.75
N LEU A 23 -12.28 3.55 -3.43
CA LEU A 23 -12.68 2.95 -2.14
C LEU A 23 -12.07 3.70 -0.97
N LEU A 24 -10.80 4.09 -1.07
CA LEU A 24 -10.15 4.89 -0.03
C LEU A 24 -10.82 6.25 0.13
N LYS A 25 -11.14 6.91 -0.97
CA LYS A 25 -11.82 8.20 -0.93
C LYS A 25 -13.20 8.09 -0.31
N GLU A 26 -13.94 7.02 -0.65
CA GLU A 26 -15.25 6.75 -0.06
C GLU A 26 -15.17 6.47 1.43
N SER A 27 -14.01 5.99 1.90
CA SER A 27 -13.76 5.72 3.31
C SER A 27 -13.27 6.95 4.08
N GLY A 28 -13.17 8.10 3.41
CA GLY A 28 -12.77 9.35 4.04
C GLY A 28 -11.31 9.73 3.84
N PHE A 29 -10.53 8.95 3.09
CA PHE A 29 -9.13 9.25 2.80
C PHE A 29 -9.03 9.93 1.45
N SER A 30 -9.05 11.26 1.44
CA SER A 30 -9.19 12.05 0.21
C SER A 30 -7.88 12.33 -0.52
N ASP A 31 -6.73 12.23 0.16
CA ASP A 31 -5.43 12.53 -0.45
C ASP A 31 -4.76 11.22 -0.89
N VAL A 32 -5.06 10.80 -2.12
CA VAL A 32 -4.61 9.53 -2.68
C VAL A 32 -3.91 9.80 -4.01
N GLU A 33 -2.65 9.33 -4.13
CA GLU A 33 -1.92 9.38 -5.39
C GLU A 33 -1.71 7.96 -5.91
N GLU A 34 -1.37 7.86 -7.19
CA GLU A 34 -1.24 6.58 -7.89
C GLU A 34 0.16 6.41 -8.46
N ALA A 35 0.61 5.16 -8.52
CA ALA A 35 1.82 4.78 -9.23
C ALA A 35 1.56 3.48 -9.98
N GLU A 36 2.11 3.35 -11.18
CA GLU A 36 1.82 2.20 -12.05
C GLU A 36 2.74 1.02 -11.84
N ASP A 37 3.85 1.20 -11.13
CA ASP A 37 4.77 0.11 -10.78
C ASP A 37 5.64 0.53 -9.59
N GLY A 38 6.51 -0.39 -9.17
CA GLY A 38 7.37 -0.15 -8.01
C GLY A 38 8.40 0.96 -8.25
N ALA A 39 8.90 1.11 -9.47
CA ALA A 39 9.88 2.15 -9.78
C ALA A 39 9.24 3.53 -9.69
N ALA A 40 8.04 3.69 -10.27
CA ALA A 40 7.30 4.95 -10.18
C ALA A 40 6.94 5.25 -8.73
N ALA A 41 6.56 4.22 -7.96
CA ALA A 41 6.24 4.37 -6.55
C ALA A 41 7.45 4.88 -5.75
N MET A 42 8.63 4.29 -5.96
CA MET A 42 9.84 4.75 -5.26
C MET A 42 10.18 6.18 -5.60
N HIS A 43 10.02 6.56 -6.86
CA HIS A 43 10.27 7.94 -7.28
C HIS A 43 9.36 8.90 -6.51
N LYS A 44 8.07 8.59 -6.45
CA LYS A 44 7.10 9.43 -5.72
C LYS A 44 7.38 9.47 -4.23
N LEU A 45 7.71 8.31 -3.64
CA LEU A 45 8.00 8.23 -2.21
C LEU A 45 9.23 9.06 -1.82
N ARG A 46 10.25 9.08 -2.67
CA ARG A 46 11.47 9.86 -2.41
C ARG A 46 11.28 11.35 -2.62
N ASN A 47 10.30 11.75 -3.42
CA ASN A 47 10.08 13.15 -3.77
C ASN A 47 8.82 13.75 -3.14
N GLY A 48 8.20 13.04 -2.19
CA GLY A 48 7.00 13.51 -1.52
C GLY A 48 6.91 12.95 -0.12
N THR A 49 5.82 13.26 0.55
CA THR A 49 5.55 12.76 1.90
C THR A 49 4.31 11.88 1.85
N PHE A 50 4.44 10.63 2.28
CA PHE A 50 3.33 9.68 2.30
C PHE A 50 3.22 9.03 3.66
N ASP A 51 1.99 8.67 4.04
CA ASP A 51 1.69 8.07 5.34
C ASP A 51 1.34 6.59 5.24
N PHE A 52 0.98 6.14 4.04
CA PHE A 52 0.47 4.77 3.85
C PHE A 52 0.61 4.36 2.38
N VAL A 53 1.03 3.13 2.15
CA VAL A 53 1.15 2.57 0.80
C VAL A 53 0.25 1.34 0.68
N VAL A 54 -0.57 1.29 -0.37
CA VAL A 54 -1.34 0.11 -0.75
C VAL A 54 -0.77 -0.38 -2.07
N SER A 55 -0.15 -1.55 -2.08
CA SER A 55 0.58 -2.03 -3.26
C SER A 55 0.17 -3.43 -3.65
N ASP A 56 -0.05 -3.63 -4.95
CA ASP A 56 -0.16 -4.97 -5.52
C ASP A 56 1.20 -5.68 -5.39
N ILE A 57 1.17 -6.99 -5.26
CA ILE A 57 2.39 -7.80 -5.21
C ILE A 57 2.95 -8.03 -6.61
N ASN A 58 2.08 -8.48 -7.52
CA ASN A 58 2.50 -8.90 -8.86
C ASN A 58 2.46 -7.75 -9.85
N MET A 59 3.63 -7.17 -10.11
CA MET A 59 3.79 -6.07 -11.06
C MET A 59 5.06 -6.30 -11.88
N PRO A 60 5.11 -5.79 -13.13
CA PRO A 60 6.34 -5.90 -13.94
C PRO A 60 7.44 -5.00 -13.37
N ASN A 61 8.67 -5.30 -13.77
CA ASN A 61 9.88 -4.57 -13.36
C ASN A 61 10.14 -4.69 -11.87
N VAL A 62 9.63 -3.76 -11.05
CA VAL A 62 9.75 -3.81 -9.60
C VAL A 62 8.39 -4.21 -9.02
N ASN A 63 8.30 -5.42 -8.47
CA ASN A 63 7.04 -5.90 -7.88
C ASN A 63 6.86 -5.36 -6.45
N GLY A 64 5.69 -5.67 -5.85
CA GLY A 64 5.35 -5.14 -4.53
C GLY A 64 6.30 -5.58 -3.42
N LEU A 65 6.81 -6.81 -3.49
CA LEU A 65 7.76 -7.31 -2.48
C LEU A 65 9.11 -6.60 -2.61
N GLN A 66 9.56 -6.36 -3.83
CA GLN A 66 10.78 -5.60 -4.08
C GLN A 66 10.64 -4.16 -3.60
N LEU A 67 9.48 -3.55 -3.88
CA LEU A 67 9.18 -2.20 -3.40
C LEU A 67 9.25 -2.16 -1.87
N LEU A 68 8.62 -3.11 -1.20
CA LEU A 68 8.62 -3.19 0.25
C LEU A 68 10.05 -3.31 0.78
N GLY A 69 10.86 -4.18 0.18
CA GLY A 69 12.26 -4.36 0.55
C GLY A 69 13.07 -3.07 0.42
N GLU A 70 12.89 -2.36 -0.69
CA GLU A 70 13.57 -1.09 -0.91
C GLU A 70 13.16 -0.02 0.10
N MET A 71 11.86 0.04 0.43
CA MET A 71 11.37 0.98 1.44
C MET A 71 11.96 0.70 2.81
N LYS A 72 12.10 -0.58 3.18
CA LYS A 72 12.62 -0.96 4.50
C LYS A 72 14.12 -0.68 4.65
N LYS A 73 14.84 -0.55 3.53
CA LYS A 73 16.25 -0.18 3.53
C LYS A 73 16.47 1.34 3.58
N ASP A 74 15.42 2.12 3.36
CA ASP A 74 15.52 3.58 3.30
C ASP A 74 15.03 4.16 4.62
N ASP A 75 15.90 4.82 5.37
CA ASP A 75 15.57 5.37 6.68
C ASP A 75 14.41 6.37 6.64
N ALA A 76 14.23 7.05 5.52
CA ALA A 76 13.14 8.01 5.36
C ALA A 76 11.80 7.34 5.08
N LEU A 77 11.81 6.10 4.59
CA LEU A 77 10.61 5.39 4.14
C LEU A 77 10.22 4.17 4.98
N LYS A 78 11.17 3.63 5.74
CA LYS A 78 10.95 2.34 6.45
C LYS A 78 9.81 2.36 7.46
N HIS A 79 9.41 3.51 7.92
CA HIS A 79 8.32 3.66 8.90
C HIS A 79 6.94 3.67 8.26
N ILE A 80 6.85 3.85 6.92
CA ILE A 80 5.56 3.92 6.23
C ILE A 80 4.95 2.53 6.14
N PRO A 81 3.73 2.32 6.66
CA PRO A 81 3.07 1.02 6.56
C PRO A 81 2.69 0.69 5.12
N VAL A 82 2.87 -0.58 4.75
CA VAL A 82 2.54 -1.08 3.42
C VAL A 82 1.51 -2.20 3.57
N LEU A 83 0.35 -1.99 2.96
CA LEU A 83 -0.69 -3.02 2.84
C LEU A 83 -0.56 -3.67 1.48
N MET A 84 -0.28 -4.96 1.46
CA MET A 84 -0.12 -5.70 0.21
C MET A 84 -1.49 -6.15 -0.30
N VAL A 85 -1.68 -6.07 -1.61
CA VAL A 85 -2.91 -6.54 -2.29
C VAL A 85 -2.49 -7.62 -3.27
N THR A 86 -3.15 -8.78 -3.24
CA THR A 86 -2.79 -9.89 -4.11
C THR A 86 -4.01 -10.59 -4.66
N ALA A 87 -3.95 -11.05 -5.91
CA ALA A 87 -4.99 -11.86 -6.52
C ALA A 87 -4.87 -13.32 -6.07
N GLU A 88 -3.70 -13.72 -5.62
CA GLU A 88 -3.44 -15.08 -5.16
C GLU A 88 -2.79 -15.05 -3.79
N ALA A 89 -3.43 -15.71 -2.81
CA ALA A 89 -2.90 -15.78 -1.45
C ALA A 89 -1.86 -16.92 -1.38
N ARG A 90 -0.75 -16.76 -2.10
CA ARG A 90 0.35 -17.72 -2.03
C ARG A 90 1.04 -17.63 -0.69
N LYS A 91 1.17 -18.77 -0.03
CA LYS A 91 1.77 -18.82 1.29
C LYS A 91 3.18 -18.24 1.30
N GLU A 92 3.97 -18.54 0.27
CA GLU A 92 5.34 -18.04 0.16
C GLU A 92 5.38 -16.50 0.11
N ASP A 93 4.48 -15.90 -0.67
CA ASP A 93 4.43 -14.45 -0.84
C ASP A 93 3.98 -13.77 0.45
N ILE A 94 2.99 -14.35 1.12
CA ILE A 94 2.49 -13.82 2.39
C ILE A 94 3.57 -13.88 3.46
N LEU A 95 4.27 -15.01 3.55
CA LEU A 95 5.37 -15.17 4.51
C LEU A 95 6.50 -14.19 4.22
N LEU A 96 6.89 -14.04 2.95
CA LEU A 96 7.95 -13.12 2.56
C LEU A 96 7.56 -11.68 2.85
N ALA A 97 6.31 -11.31 2.55
CA ALA A 97 5.81 -9.96 2.87
C ALA A 97 5.89 -9.69 4.37
N ALA A 98 5.48 -10.67 5.18
CA ALA A 98 5.55 -10.54 6.64
C ALA A 98 7.00 -10.39 7.12
N GLN A 99 7.92 -11.20 6.58
CA GLN A 99 9.34 -11.13 6.92
C GLN A 99 9.95 -9.79 6.53
N LEU A 100 9.51 -9.20 5.42
CA LEU A 100 9.97 -7.89 4.96
C LEU A 100 9.30 -6.74 5.72
N GLY A 101 8.34 -7.03 6.59
CA GLY A 101 7.72 -6.02 7.42
C GLY A 101 6.46 -5.37 6.85
N ALA A 102 5.72 -6.07 5.98
CA ALA A 102 4.42 -5.59 5.52
C ALA A 102 3.47 -5.45 6.71
N ALA A 103 2.65 -4.42 6.69
CA ALA A 103 1.69 -4.17 7.77
C ALA A 103 0.49 -5.11 7.70
N GLY A 104 0.18 -5.65 6.53
CA GLY A 104 -0.90 -6.60 6.33
C GLY A 104 -1.05 -6.97 4.86
N TYR A 105 -2.05 -7.79 4.57
CA TYR A 105 -2.37 -8.13 3.18
C TYR A 105 -3.88 -8.28 3.01
N VAL A 106 -4.33 -8.15 1.76
CA VAL A 106 -5.74 -8.31 1.38
C VAL A 106 -5.77 -9.07 0.05
N VAL A 107 -6.74 -9.98 -0.11
CA VAL A 107 -6.86 -10.80 -1.32
C VAL A 107 -7.97 -10.27 -2.22
N LYS A 108 -7.67 -10.12 -3.50
CA LYS A 108 -8.66 -9.71 -4.51
C LYS A 108 -9.57 -10.89 -4.86
N PRO A 109 -10.85 -10.69 -5.13
CA PRO A 109 -11.58 -9.42 -4.96
C PRO A 109 -11.92 -9.18 -3.48
N PHE A 110 -12.02 -7.91 -3.13
CA PHE A 110 -12.37 -7.52 -1.75
C PHE A 110 -13.45 -6.44 -1.78
N THR A 111 -14.15 -6.28 -0.67
CA THR A 111 -15.17 -5.25 -0.52
C THR A 111 -14.55 -3.99 0.07
N LYS A 112 -15.30 -2.88 -0.03
CA LYS A 112 -14.92 -1.64 0.64
C LYS A 112 -14.72 -1.86 2.13
N ALA A 113 -15.62 -2.60 2.78
CA ALA A 113 -15.54 -2.88 4.21
C ALA A 113 -14.24 -3.60 4.59
N VAL A 114 -13.83 -4.59 3.82
CA VAL A 114 -12.59 -5.33 4.08
C VAL A 114 -11.38 -4.43 3.94
N LEU A 115 -11.31 -3.64 2.87
CA LEU A 115 -10.19 -2.72 2.67
C LEU A 115 -10.14 -1.67 3.78
N GLU A 116 -11.28 -1.05 4.09
CA GLU A 116 -11.37 -0.04 5.13
C GLU A 116 -10.95 -0.59 6.49
N ASP A 117 -11.45 -1.79 6.84
CA ASP A 117 -11.10 -2.42 8.11
C ASP A 117 -9.60 -2.67 8.24
N LYS A 118 -8.96 -3.13 7.17
CA LYS A 118 -7.51 -3.37 7.18
C LYS A 118 -6.73 -2.07 7.36
N VAL A 119 -7.11 -1.03 6.64
CA VAL A 119 -6.46 0.28 6.73
C VAL A 119 -6.62 0.85 8.13
N VAL A 120 -7.84 0.87 8.65
CA VAL A 120 -8.13 1.43 9.97
C VAL A 120 -7.40 0.65 11.06
N PHE A 121 -7.38 -0.69 10.96
CA PHE A 121 -6.67 -1.52 11.93
C PHE A 121 -5.19 -1.18 11.97
N ILE A 122 -4.56 -1.04 10.81
CA ILE A 122 -3.13 -0.72 10.71
C ILE A 122 -2.85 0.67 11.29
N LEU A 123 -3.68 1.66 10.93
CA LEU A 123 -3.51 3.02 11.44
C LEU A 123 -3.62 3.07 12.95
N LYS A 124 -4.59 2.37 13.53
CA LYS A 124 -4.78 2.32 14.99
C LYS A 124 -3.60 1.63 15.67
N LYS A 125 -3.15 0.51 15.11
CA LYS A 125 -2.04 -0.26 15.68
C LYS A 125 -0.76 0.57 15.76
N LEU A 126 -0.53 1.43 14.75
CA LEU A 126 0.68 2.25 14.68
C LEU A 126 0.50 3.63 15.30
N GLY A 127 -0.69 3.95 15.80
CA GLY A 127 -0.97 5.26 16.39
C GLY A 127 -1.02 6.40 15.38
N ILE A 128 -1.31 6.09 14.12
CA ILE A 128 -1.43 7.10 13.07
C ILE A 128 -2.89 7.52 12.97
N GLN A 129 -3.13 8.81 12.96
CA GLN A 129 -4.48 9.37 12.84
C GLN A 129 -4.57 10.34 11.70
#